data_7c58fb43da21f17aa2baa5fd98fc1327
#
_entry.id   7c58fb43da21f17aa2baa5fd98fc1327
#
_cell.length_a   1.000
_cell.length_b   1.000
_cell.length_c   1.000
_cell.angle_alpha   90.00
_cell.angle_beta   90.00
_cell.angle_gamma   90.00
#
_symmetry.space_group_name_H-M   'P 1'
#
loop_
_entity.id
_entity.type
_entity.pdbx_description
1 polymer ?
#
loop_
_entity_poly.entity_id
_entity_poly.type
_entity_poly.pdbx_seq_one_letter_code
_entity_poly.pdbx_strand_id
1 'polypeptide(L)'
;MTFWWRDPAGTQKTSTIKRVWLYVTGVTDHHQNARPQSLERIPDTDVWQWQGEFSPEWRGSYCFIPSDNEDDFASAVFEGEQPDRMALREGWRKLLPHAVSDPLNAQSWRGGRGHAVSALEMPEAPVQPGWNHPDTPYKKPVCIEWHSARLKNRRRVWIFTTGDESPERPLAVLLDGQFWAESMPVWPALASLTHEGKLPPAVYVLIDVIDTAHRSRELPCNPDFWLAVQDELLPQVKSMAPFSDRADHTVVAGQSFGGLS
;
A
#
# COMPACT_ATOMS: atom_id res chain seq x y z
N MET A 1 -6.44 -1.49 -22.85
CA MET A 1 -5.22 -0.86 -22.32
C MET A 1 -4.01 -1.58 -22.86
N THR A 2 -2.92 -0.87 -23.26
CA THR A 2 -1.67 -1.47 -23.71
C THR A 2 -0.54 -0.93 -22.85
N PHE A 3 0.28 -1.84 -22.32
CA PHE A 3 1.52 -1.51 -21.62
C PHE A 3 2.69 -1.72 -22.57
N TRP A 4 3.64 -0.79 -22.54
CA TRP A 4 4.84 -0.79 -23.37
C TRP A 4 6.06 -0.68 -22.46
N TRP A 5 7.08 -1.45 -22.75
CA TRP A 5 8.39 -1.32 -22.11
C TRP A 5 9.50 -1.41 -23.15
N ARG A 6 10.46 -0.51 -23.05
CA ARG A 6 11.64 -0.53 -23.92
C ARG A 6 12.81 -1.16 -23.20
N ASP A 7 13.41 -2.16 -23.84
CA ASP A 7 14.59 -2.84 -23.34
C ASP A 7 15.83 -1.95 -23.53
N PRO A 8 16.48 -1.49 -22.44
CA PRO A 8 17.64 -0.62 -22.57
C PRO A 8 18.85 -1.32 -23.21
N ALA A 9 18.87 -2.66 -23.23
CA ALA A 9 19.92 -3.45 -23.87
C ALA A 9 19.66 -3.69 -25.36
N GLY A 10 18.52 -3.22 -25.91
CA GLY A 10 18.19 -3.28 -27.32
C GLY A 10 17.33 -4.48 -27.72
N THR A 11 17.58 -5.02 -28.91
CA THR A 11 16.80 -6.11 -29.50
C THR A 11 17.18 -7.47 -28.90
N GLN A 12 16.46 -8.53 -29.28
CA GLN A 12 16.79 -9.91 -28.89
C GLN A 12 18.22 -10.38 -29.25
N LYS A 13 18.93 -9.64 -30.10
CA LYS A 13 20.32 -9.94 -30.45
C LYS A 13 21.33 -9.42 -29.46
N THR A 14 20.98 -8.41 -28.68
CA THR A 14 21.87 -7.72 -27.76
C THR A 14 21.43 -7.84 -26.30
N SER A 15 20.14 -8.11 -26.06
CA SER A 15 19.56 -8.21 -24.73
C SER A 15 19.56 -9.66 -24.20
N THR A 16 19.82 -9.81 -22.93
CA THR A 16 19.66 -11.08 -22.19
C THR A 16 18.26 -11.27 -21.63
N ILE A 17 17.40 -10.24 -21.68
CA ILE A 17 16.06 -10.29 -21.13
C ILE A 17 15.20 -11.31 -21.90
N LYS A 18 14.64 -12.26 -21.15
CA LYS A 18 13.78 -13.35 -21.63
C LYS A 18 12.31 -13.12 -21.33
N ARG A 19 12.00 -12.44 -20.24
CA ARG A 19 10.67 -12.10 -19.78
C ARG A 19 10.63 -10.67 -19.25
N VAL A 20 9.48 -10.02 -19.40
CA VAL A 20 9.17 -8.78 -18.71
C VAL A 20 7.84 -9.00 -18.01
N TRP A 21 7.91 -9.43 -16.75
CA TRP A 21 6.71 -9.71 -15.97
C TRP A 21 5.93 -8.44 -15.70
N LEU A 22 4.62 -8.51 -15.83
CA LEU A 22 3.70 -7.42 -15.56
C LEU A 22 3.00 -7.65 -14.23
N TYR A 23 3.28 -6.80 -13.27
CA TYR A 23 2.63 -6.83 -11.97
C TYR A 23 1.66 -5.66 -11.84
N VAL A 24 0.37 -5.92 -12.03
CA VAL A 24 -0.72 -4.94 -11.87
C VAL A 24 -1.55 -5.34 -10.67
N THR A 25 -1.65 -4.44 -9.68
CA THR A 25 -2.35 -4.70 -8.42
C THR A 25 -3.81 -5.08 -8.66
N GLY A 26 -4.20 -6.26 -8.19
CA GLY A 26 -5.55 -6.80 -8.33
C GLY A 26 -5.90 -7.35 -9.73
N VAL A 27 -4.97 -7.33 -10.69
CA VAL A 27 -5.21 -7.79 -12.07
C VAL A 27 -4.27 -8.92 -12.50
N THR A 28 -2.96 -8.76 -12.31
CA THR A 28 -1.95 -9.78 -12.67
C THR A 28 -1.07 -10.18 -11.49
N ASP A 29 -1.34 -9.64 -10.31
CA ASP A 29 -0.55 -9.85 -9.12
C ASP A 29 -0.82 -11.22 -8.43
N HIS A 30 -0.14 -11.45 -7.32
CA HIS A 30 -0.23 -12.68 -6.54
C HIS A 30 -1.60 -12.92 -5.85
N HIS A 31 -2.52 -11.97 -5.91
CA HIS A 31 -3.89 -12.15 -5.41
C HIS A 31 -4.78 -12.85 -6.44
N GLN A 32 -4.35 -12.85 -7.70
CA GLN A 32 -5.06 -13.54 -8.76
C GLN A 32 -4.65 -15.01 -8.83
N ASN A 33 -5.64 -15.88 -9.04
CA ASN A 33 -5.44 -17.32 -9.24
C ASN A 33 -5.17 -17.64 -10.71
N ALA A 34 -4.33 -16.83 -11.34
CA ALA A 34 -4.03 -16.93 -12.77
C ALA A 34 -2.52 -17.08 -12.98
N ARG A 35 -2.15 -17.56 -14.14
CA ARG A 35 -0.74 -17.62 -14.55
C ARG A 35 -0.15 -16.21 -14.60
N PRO A 36 1.10 -16.01 -14.12
CA PRO A 36 1.80 -14.75 -14.26
C PRO A 36 1.83 -14.28 -15.71
N GLN A 37 1.61 -12.99 -15.90
CA GLN A 37 1.58 -12.37 -17.22
C GLN A 37 2.93 -11.70 -17.52
N SER A 38 3.44 -11.92 -18.72
CA SER A 38 4.63 -11.24 -19.24
C SER A 38 4.26 -10.45 -20.48
N LEU A 39 4.93 -9.32 -20.67
CA LEU A 39 4.93 -8.65 -21.96
C LEU A 39 5.57 -9.58 -23.00
N GLU A 40 5.20 -9.40 -24.26
CA GLU A 40 5.76 -10.06 -25.43
C GLU A 40 6.64 -9.08 -26.19
N ARG A 41 7.82 -9.53 -26.62
CA ARG A 41 8.72 -8.70 -27.44
C ARG A 41 8.16 -8.58 -28.86
N ILE A 42 8.11 -7.37 -29.37
CA ILE A 42 7.86 -7.15 -30.80
C ILE A 42 9.11 -7.57 -31.57
N PRO A 43 8.99 -8.51 -32.53
CA PRO A 43 10.14 -9.03 -33.26
C PRO A 43 11.02 -7.92 -33.85
N ASP A 44 12.32 -8.11 -33.78
CA ASP A 44 13.37 -7.22 -34.31
C ASP A 44 13.37 -5.79 -33.73
N THR A 45 12.68 -5.59 -32.57
CA THR A 45 12.68 -4.32 -31.85
C THR A 45 13.18 -4.47 -30.42
N ASP A 46 13.37 -3.33 -29.76
CA ASP A 46 13.65 -3.22 -28.32
C ASP A 46 12.34 -3.07 -27.50
N VAL A 47 11.17 -3.21 -28.13
CA VAL A 47 9.87 -2.95 -27.53
C VAL A 47 9.21 -4.24 -27.09
N TRP A 48 8.71 -4.23 -25.87
CA TRP A 48 7.83 -5.25 -25.31
C TRP A 48 6.44 -4.67 -25.08
N GLN A 49 5.39 -5.46 -25.31
CA GLN A 49 4.01 -5.05 -25.13
C GLN A 49 3.17 -6.11 -24.44
N TRP A 50 2.15 -5.65 -23.73
CA TRP A 50 1.07 -6.48 -23.23
C TRP A 50 -0.25 -5.73 -23.40
N GLN A 51 -1.31 -6.44 -23.73
CA GLN A 51 -2.64 -5.87 -23.89
C GLN A 51 -3.65 -6.59 -22.98
N GLY A 52 -4.53 -5.82 -22.36
CA GLY A 52 -5.60 -6.35 -21.53
C GLY A 52 -6.74 -5.36 -21.35
N GLU A 53 -7.83 -5.87 -20.81
CA GLU A 53 -9.03 -5.10 -20.54
C GLU A 53 -9.03 -4.64 -19.08
N PHE A 54 -9.42 -3.39 -18.85
CA PHE A 54 -9.59 -2.79 -17.53
C PHE A 54 -10.97 -2.16 -17.45
N SER A 55 -11.59 -2.22 -16.27
CA SER A 55 -12.75 -1.39 -16.01
C SER A 55 -12.40 0.09 -16.21
N PRO A 56 -13.26 0.89 -16.84
CA PRO A 56 -13.01 2.33 -16.97
C PRO A 56 -12.93 3.05 -15.62
N GLU A 57 -13.45 2.45 -14.55
CA GLU A 57 -13.37 2.96 -13.18
C GLU A 57 -12.11 2.50 -12.41
N TRP A 58 -11.26 1.67 -13.03
CA TRP A 58 -10.12 1.07 -12.32
C TRP A 58 -9.04 2.12 -12.01
N ARG A 59 -8.50 2.03 -10.81
CA ARG A 59 -7.30 2.74 -10.35
C ARG A 59 -6.41 1.79 -9.59
N GLY A 60 -5.11 1.87 -9.81
CA GLY A 60 -4.15 1.07 -9.07
C GLY A 60 -2.71 1.37 -9.45
N SER A 61 -1.83 0.47 -9.09
CA SER A 61 -0.42 0.56 -9.42
C SER A 61 0.04 -0.64 -10.24
N TYR A 62 1.11 -0.43 -11.00
CA TYR A 62 1.76 -1.47 -11.78
C TYR A 62 3.27 -1.27 -11.81
N CYS A 63 4.00 -2.32 -12.13
CA CYS A 63 5.42 -2.27 -12.44
C CYS A 63 5.79 -3.34 -13.46
N PHE A 64 6.94 -3.13 -14.08
CA PHE A 64 7.60 -4.12 -14.92
C PHE A 64 8.73 -4.80 -14.16
N ILE A 65 8.94 -6.08 -14.43
CA ILE A 65 10.03 -6.84 -13.81
C ILE A 65 10.76 -7.57 -14.93
N PRO A 66 11.82 -6.96 -15.49
CA PRO A 66 12.66 -7.62 -16.48
C PRO A 66 13.40 -8.81 -15.85
N SER A 67 13.44 -9.94 -16.54
CA SER A 67 14.13 -11.15 -16.11
C SER A 67 14.89 -11.79 -17.26
N ASP A 68 16.07 -12.30 -16.98
CA ASP A 68 16.88 -13.13 -17.90
C ASP A 68 16.53 -14.62 -17.82
N ASN A 69 15.60 -14.98 -16.94
CA ASN A 69 15.06 -16.33 -16.77
C ASN A 69 13.68 -16.45 -17.45
N GLU A 70 13.45 -17.55 -18.15
CA GLU A 70 12.15 -17.85 -18.76
C GLU A 70 11.18 -18.51 -17.78
N ASP A 71 11.71 -19.16 -16.76
CA ASP A 71 11.02 -20.11 -15.88
C ASP A 71 10.93 -19.66 -14.42
N ASP A 72 10.84 -18.34 -14.18
CA ASP A 72 10.75 -17.78 -12.82
C ASP A 72 9.61 -18.38 -11.97
N PHE A 73 8.57 -18.88 -12.64
CA PHE A 73 7.39 -19.47 -12.00
C PHE A 73 7.22 -20.98 -12.33
N ALA A 74 8.26 -21.66 -12.80
CA ALA A 74 8.18 -23.07 -13.18
C ALA A 74 7.68 -23.97 -12.03
N SER A 75 8.05 -23.65 -10.79
CA SER A 75 7.60 -24.38 -9.60
C SER A 75 6.16 -24.07 -9.14
N ALA A 76 5.56 -23.02 -9.72
CA ALA A 76 4.27 -22.51 -9.26
C ALA A 76 3.11 -22.84 -10.20
N VAL A 77 3.39 -23.22 -11.45
CA VAL A 77 2.39 -23.43 -12.48
C VAL A 77 2.56 -24.79 -13.10
N PHE A 78 1.58 -25.66 -12.87
CA PHE A 78 1.52 -27.00 -13.46
C PHE A 78 0.65 -26.99 -14.72
N GLU A 79 1.02 -27.78 -15.69
CA GLU A 79 0.28 -27.90 -16.95
C GLU A 79 -1.10 -28.54 -16.66
N GLY A 80 -2.18 -27.83 -17.00
CA GLY A 80 -3.55 -28.29 -16.79
C GLY A 80 -4.13 -28.16 -15.38
N GLU A 81 -3.33 -27.73 -14.39
CA GLU A 81 -3.75 -27.55 -13.00
C GLU A 81 -3.86 -26.07 -12.62
N GLN A 82 -4.56 -25.82 -11.50
CA GLN A 82 -4.57 -24.47 -10.90
C GLN A 82 -3.17 -24.17 -10.32
N PRO A 83 -2.69 -22.92 -10.46
CA PRO A 83 -1.41 -22.54 -9.91
C PRO A 83 -1.34 -22.76 -8.39
N ASP A 84 -0.20 -23.24 -7.90
CA ASP A 84 0.09 -23.24 -6.47
C ASP A 84 0.25 -21.79 -5.98
N ARG A 85 -0.71 -21.36 -5.16
CA ARG A 85 -0.75 -19.99 -4.60
C ARG A 85 0.48 -19.64 -3.77
N MET A 86 1.02 -20.60 -3.04
CA MET A 86 2.19 -20.37 -2.18
C MET A 86 3.44 -20.19 -3.04
N ALA A 87 3.60 -21.03 -4.04
CA ALA A 87 4.72 -20.97 -4.97
C ALA A 87 4.64 -19.71 -5.86
N LEU A 88 3.44 -19.31 -6.32
CA LEU A 88 3.23 -18.04 -7.03
C LEU A 88 3.64 -16.84 -6.17
N ARG A 89 3.19 -16.81 -4.92
CA ARG A 89 3.51 -15.73 -3.98
C ARG A 89 5.02 -15.65 -3.72
N GLU A 90 5.68 -16.79 -3.59
CA GLU A 90 7.12 -16.86 -3.39
C GLU A 90 7.88 -16.38 -4.65
N GLY A 91 7.44 -16.78 -5.84
CA GLY A 91 7.99 -16.29 -7.11
C GLY A 91 7.90 -14.77 -7.22
N TRP A 92 6.74 -14.19 -6.97
CA TRP A 92 6.57 -12.74 -6.95
C TRP A 92 7.44 -12.06 -5.90
N ARG A 93 7.58 -12.64 -4.70
CA ARG A 93 8.42 -12.08 -3.64
C ARG A 93 9.90 -12.00 -4.04
N LYS A 94 10.39 -12.97 -4.80
CA LYS A 94 11.76 -12.98 -5.32
C LYS A 94 11.97 -11.95 -6.42
N LEU A 95 10.95 -11.73 -7.26
CA LEU A 95 11.04 -10.85 -8.42
C LEU A 95 10.80 -9.36 -8.09
N LEU A 96 9.90 -9.05 -7.15
CA LEU A 96 9.51 -7.68 -6.82
C LEU A 96 10.67 -6.74 -6.44
N PRO A 97 11.77 -7.19 -5.79
CA PRO A 97 12.93 -6.32 -5.57
C PRO A 97 13.59 -5.81 -6.85
N HIS A 98 13.36 -6.46 -8.00
CA HIS A 98 13.89 -6.08 -9.32
C HIS A 98 12.88 -5.27 -10.15
N ALA A 99 11.76 -4.87 -9.54
CA ALA A 99 10.73 -4.10 -10.23
C ALA A 99 11.25 -2.73 -10.66
N VAL A 100 10.82 -2.31 -11.84
CA VAL A 100 11.05 -0.98 -12.38
C VAL A 100 9.72 -0.28 -12.65
N SER A 101 9.66 1.01 -12.36
CA SER A 101 8.54 1.84 -12.77
C SER A 101 8.55 2.04 -14.29
N ASP A 102 7.40 2.40 -14.84
CA ASP A 102 7.28 2.74 -16.25
C ASP A 102 7.93 4.10 -16.54
N PRO A 103 9.01 4.16 -17.31
CA PRO A 103 9.67 5.42 -17.63
C PRO A 103 8.83 6.33 -18.55
N LEU A 104 7.80 5.78 -19.20
CA LEU A 104 6.88 6.54 -20.08
C LEU A 104 5.69 7.11 -19.28
N ASN A 105 5.52 6.71 -18.03
CA ASN A 105 4.47 7.21 -17.17
C ASN A 105 5.05 8.15 -16.11
N ALA A 106 4.76 9.44 -16.24
CA ALA A 106 5.20 10.45 -15.29
C ALA A 106 4.52 10.35 -13.91
N GLN A 107 3.43 9.59 -13.79
CA GLN A 107 2.71 9.39 -12.54
C GLN A 107 3.38 8.27 -11.73
N SER A 108 4.27 8.67 -10.82
CA SER A 108 4.83 7.75 -9.85
C SER A 108 3.86 7.53 -8.69
N TRP A 109 3.83 6.31 -8.15
CA TRP A 109 3.09 6.00 -6.94
C TRP A 109 4.06 5.84 -5.76
N ARG A 110 3.83 6.61 -4.70
CA ARG A 110 4.70 6.58 -3.52
C ARG A 110 4.40 5.44 -2.55
N GLY A 111 3.28 4.77 -2.73
CA GLY A 111 2.80 3.70 -1.84
C GLY A 111 3.40 2.32 -2.11
N GLY A 112 4.44 2.22 -2.91
CA GLY A 112 5.13 0.94 -3.17
C GLY A 112 5.70 0.35 -1.89
N ARG A 113 5.46 -0.94 -1.68
CA ARG A 113 5.96 -1.69 -0.52
C ARG A 113 7.44 -2.04 -0.66
N GLY A 114 8.29 -1.03 -0.91
CA GLY A 114 9.75 -1.20 -1.06
C GLY A 114 10.22 -1.53 -2.48
N HIS A 115 9.34 -1.48 -3.49
CA HIS A 115 9.69 -1.64 -4.90
C HIS A 115 9.11 -0.49 -5.75
N ALA A 116 9.71 -0.24 -6.90
CA ALA A 116 9.26 0.82 -7.81
C ALA A 116 7.91 0.46 -8.43
N VAL A 117 6.99 1.42 -8.49
CA VAL A 117 5.68 1.27 -9.14
C VAL A 117 5.27 2.57 -9.83
N SER A 118 4.43 2.44 -10.85
CA SER A 118 3.74 3.54 -11.53
C SER A 118 2.26 3.52 -11.20
N ALA A 119 1.62 4.68 -11.18
CA ALA A 119 0.17 4.79 -11.00
C ALA A 119 -0.54 4.68 -12.35
N LEU A 120 -1.69 4.05 -12.35
CA LEU A 120 -2.61 4.03 -13.48
C LEU A 120 -4.00 4.38 -12.99
N GLU A 121 -4.58 5.41 -13.61
CA GLU A 121 -5.93 5.85 -13.36
C GLU A 121 -6.70 5.84 -14.68
N MET A 122 -7.77 5.04 -14.73
CA MET A 122 -8.64 4.97 -15.90
C MET A 122 -9.59 6.18 -15.94
N PRO A 123 -10.14 6.53 -17.11
CA PRO A 123 -10.87 7.80 -17.30
C PRO A 123 -12.08 8.01 -16.37
N GLU A 124 -12.73 6.94 -15.94
CA GLU A 124 -13.91 6.99 -15.07
C GLU A 124 -13.59 6.59 -13.62
N ALA A 125 -12.30 6.53 -13.26
CA ALA A 125 -11.90 6.21 -11.90
C ALA A 125 -12.49 7.22 -10.90
N PRO A 126 -13.11 6.77 -9.79
CA PRO A 126 -13.74 7.65 -8.83
C PRO A 126 -12.76 8.71 -8.31
N VAL A 127 -13.23 9.93 -8.16
CA VAL A 127 -12.43 11.03 -7.57
C VAL A 127 -12.00 10.65 -6.16
N GLN A 128 -10.75 10.95 -5.81
CA GLN A 128 -10.21 10.80 -4.46
C GLN A 128 -10.16 12.17 -3.76
N PRO A 129 -11.21 12.55 -3.03
CA PRO A 129 -11.26 13.86 -2.39
C PRO A 129 -10.10 14.07 -1.42
N GLY A 130 -9.55 15.27 -1.39
CA GLY A 130 -8.46 15.65 -0.49
C GLY A 130 -7.05 15.27 -0.95
N TRP A 131 -6.89 14.26 -1.81
CA TRP A 131 -5.56 13.81 -2.27
C TRP A 131 -4.90 14.77 -3.27
N ASN A 132 -5.68 15.56 -3.97
CA ASN A 132 -5.22 16.52 -4.99
C ASN A 132 -4.97 17.93 -4.44
N HIS A 133 -5.00 18.12 -3.13
CA HIS A 133 -4.82 19.41 -2.46
C HIS A 133 -3.59 19.41 -1.52
N PRO A 134 -2.37 19.24 -2.06
CA PRO A 134 -1.16 19.14 -1.25
C PRO A 134 -0.81 20.44 -0.49
N ASP A 135 -1.36 21.58 -0.94
CA ASP A 135 -1.07 22.91 -0.40
C ASP A 135 -1.97 23.30 0.78
N THR A 136 -2.93 22.45 1.19
CA THR A 136 -3.75 22.74 2.38
C THR A 136 -2.85 22.75 3.63
N PRO A 137 -2.76 23.89 4.35
CA PRO A 137 -1.95 23.95 5.57
C PRO A 137 -2.44 22.94 6.60
N TYR A 138 -1.51 22.24 7.23
CA TYR A 138 -1.82 21.32 8.32
C TYR A 138 -0.75 21.37 9.41
N LYS A 139 -1.17 21.04 10.64
CA LYS A 139 -0.27 20.88 11.76
C LYS A 139 0.55 19.60 11.55
N LYS A 140 1.87 19.68 11.72
CA LYS A 140 2.72 18.48 11.58
C LYS A 140 2.31 17.40 12.57
N PRO A 141 2.27 16.11 12.16
CA PRO A 141 2.04 15.02 13.08
C PRO A 141 3.15 14.93 14.13
N VAL A 142 2.79 14.51 15.33
CA VAL A 142 3.75 14.19 16.39
C VAL A 142 4.04 12.69 16.31
N CYS A 143 5.31 12.31 16.21
CA CYS A 143 5.73 10.92 16.30
C CYS A 143 6.25 10.64 17.71
N ILE A 144 5.68 9.64 18.38
CA ILE A 144 6.12 9.15 19.68
C ILE A 144 6.63 7.72 19.57
N GLU A 145 7.49 7.30 20.50
CA GLU A 145 7.84 5.90 20.71
C GLU A 145 6.94 5.34 21.83
N TRP A 146 6.05 4.45 21.47
CA TRP A 146 5.19 3.75 22.41
C TRP A 146 5.87 2.48 22.91
N HIS A 147 6.07 2.37 24.22
CA HIS A 147 6.60 1.21 24.91
C HIS A 147 5.45 0.45 25.52
N SER A 148 5.10 -0.70 24.96
CA SER A 148 4.03 -1.56 25.48
C SER A 148 4.60 -2.61 26.42
N ALA A 149 4.16 -2.56 27.69
CA ALA A 149 4.48 -3.59 28.68
C ALA A 149 3.78 -4.91 28.37
N ARG A 150 2.53 -4.85 27.86
CA ARG A 150 1.73 -6.02 27.50
C ARG A 150 2.33 -6.75 26.28
N LEU A 151 2.67 -6.02 25.21
CA LEU A 151 3.24 -6.59 23.99
C LEU A 151 4.75 -6.83 24.07
N LYS A 152 5.41 -6.33 25.12
CA LYS A 152 6.87 -6.43 25.36
C LYS A 152 7.70 -5.94 24.17
N ASN A 153 7.26 -4.87 23.58
CA ASN A 153 7.95 -4.22 22.47
C ASN A 153 7.77 -2.70 22.46
N ARG A 154 8.42 -2.05 21.53
CA ARG A 154 8.30 -0.62 21.30
C ARG A 154 8.08 -0.35 19.82
N ARG A 155 7.30 0.68 19.51
CA ARG A 155 6.99 1.08 18.15
C ARG A 155 6.68 2.56 18.04
N ARG A 156 6.80 3.06 16.83
CA ARG A 156 6.42 4.43 16.50
C ARG A 156 4.90 4.53 16.42
N VAL A 157 4.39 5.65 16.89
CA VAL A 157 2.99 6.02 16.73
C VAL A 157 2.95 7.49 16.32
N TRP A 158 2.23 7.78 15.24
CA TRP A 158 2.02 9.16 14.81
C TRP A 158 0.65 9.62 15.27
N ILE A 159 0.63 10.81 15.89
CA ILE A 159 -0.58 11.48 16.35
C ILE A 159 -0.78 12.70 15.47
N PHE A 160 -1.89 12.76 14.80
CA PHE A 160 -2.28 13.87 13.93
C PHE A 160 -3.64 14.42 14.37
N THR A 161 -3.79 15.73 14.35
CA THR A 161 -5.05 16.38 14.76
C THR A 161 -5.51 17.34 13.70
N THR A 162 -6.81 17.40 13.46
CA THR A 162 -7.44 18.38 12.58
C THR A 162 -8.42 19.23 13.36
N GLY A 163 -8.61 20.48 12.87
CA GLY A 163 -9.51 21.46 13.51
C GLY A 163 -9.09 21.86 14.91
N ASP A 164 -10.01 22.54 15.62
CA ASP A 164 -9.78 23.05 16.97
C ASP A 164 -9.77 21.93 18.02
N GLU A 165 -9.03 22.16 19.10
CA GLU A 165 -8.95 21.21 20.21
C GLU A 165 -10.29 21.11 20.93
N SER A 166 -10.77 19.88 21.14
CA SER A 166 -11.99 19.58 21.84
C SER A 166 -11.97 18.15 22.40
N PRO A 167 -12.50 17.91 23.60
CA PRO A 167 -12.66 16.57 24.14
C PRO A 167 -13.74 15.73 23.42
N GLU A 168 -14.54 16.36 22.58
CA GLU A 168 -15.58 15.68 21.78
C GLU A 168 -15.11 15.23 20.39
N ARG A 169 -13.84 15.49 20.03
CA ARG A 169 -13.30 15.07 18.73
C ARG A 169 -13.36 13.54 18.59
N PRO A 170 -13.82 13.02 17.46
CA PRO A 170 -13.68 11.60 17.13
C PRO A 170 -12.23 11.14 17.16
N LEU A 171 -12.05 9.86 17.48
CA LEU A 171 -10.79 9.15 17.39
C LEU A 171 -10.78 8.26 16.15
N ALA A 172 -9.70 8.30 15.35
CA ALA A 172 -9.46 7.37 14.29
C ALA A 172 -8.11 6.64 14.47
N VAL A 173 -8.16 5.32 14.64
CA VAL A 173 -6.96 4.47 14.75
C VAL A 173 -6.70 3.80 13.41
N LEU A 174 -5.53 4.07 12.82
CA LEU A 174 -5.11 3.49 11.56
C LEU A 174 -3.98 2.50 11.80
N LEU A 175 -4.19 1.26 11.41
CA LEU A 175 -3.18 0.21 11.44
C LEU A 175 -2.27 0.29 10.20
N ASP A 176 -1.11 -0.36 10.25
CA ASP A 176 -0.03 -0.15 9.25
C ASP A 176 0.40 1.33 9.19
N GLY A 177 0.52 1.97 10.34
CA GLY A 177 0.70 3.42 10.51
C GLY A 177 1.89 4.00 9.76
N GLN A 178 3.00 3.28 9.67
CA GLN A 178 4.18 3.69 8.90
C GLN A 178 3.88 3.90 7.41
N PHE A 179 2.97 3.09 6.86
CA PHE A 179 2.55 3.24 5.47
C PHE A 179 1.80 4.56 5.25
N TRP A 180 0.83 4.84 6.12
CA TRP A 180 -0.01 6.03 6.05
C TRP A 180 0.68 7.31 6.54
N ALA A 181 1.79 7.17 7.26
CA ALA A 181 2.59 8.29 7.74
C ALA A 181 3.72 8.68 6.78
N GLU A 182 4.39 7.70 6.15
CA GLU A 182 5.65 7.90 5.44
C GLU A 182 5.55 7.57 3.95
N SER A 183 4.98 6.40 3.59
CA SER A 183 4.89 5.98 2.18
C SER A 183 3.77 6.69 1.44
N MET A 184 2.63 6.86 2.07
CA MET A 184 1.45 7.54 1.52
C MET A 184 0.83 8.46 2.57
N PRO A 185 1.50 9.60 2.89
CA PRO A 185 1.06 10.48 3.97
C PRO A 185 -0.38 10.96 3.80
N VAL A 186 -1.24 10.64 4.78
CA VAL A 186 -2.67 11.00 4.77
C VAL A 186 -2.95 12.42 5.26
N TRP A 187 -1.94 13.11 5.79
CA TRP A 187 -2.08 14.41 6.44
C TRP A 187 -2.74 15.47 5.58
N PRO A 188 -2.28 15.70 4.31
CA PRO A 188 -2.89 16.72 3.46
C PRO A 188 -4.35 16.42 3.15
N ALA A 189 -4.67 15.14 2.86
CA ALA A 189 -6.04 14.72 2.53
C ALA A 189 -6.99 14.93 3.73
N LEU A 190 -6.58 14.50 4.93
CA LEU A 190 -7.38 14.67 6.15
C LEU A 190 -7.57 16.14 6.52
N ALA A 191 -6.53 16.96 6.38
CA ALA A 191 -6.61 18.39 6.62
C ALA A 191 -7.54 19.08 5.62
N SER A 192 -7.40 18.79 4.32
CA SER A 192 -8.25 19.32 3.26
C SER A 192 -9.73 18.97 3.49
N LEU A 193 -10.02 17.71 3.73
CA LEU A 193 -11.39 17.24 3.96
C LEU A 193 -12.03 17.84 5.23
N THR A 194 -11.22 18.07 6.27
CA THR A 194 -11.68 18.75 7.47
C THR A 194 -11.94 20.24 7.20
N HIS A 195 -11.05 20.91 6.46
CA HIS A 195 -11.22 22.30 6.07
C HIS A 195 -12.47 22.52 5.20
N GLU A 196 -12.77 21.57 4.33
CA GLU A 196 -13.95 21.58 3.47
C GLU A 196 -15.26 21.18 4.22
N GLY A 197 -15.17 20.84 5.49
CA GLY A 197 -16.32 20.39 6.29
C GLY A 197 -16.84 18.99 5.93
N LYS A 198 -16.10 18.23 5.14
CA LYS A 198 -16.44 16.85 4.76
C LYS A 198 -16.09 15.82 5.83
N LEU A 199 -15.12 16.14 6.68
CA LEU A 199 -14.76 15.39 7.89
C LEU A 199 -14.86 16.31 9.10
N PRO A 200 -15.28 15.80 10.26
CA PRO A 200 -15.21 16.57 11.48
C PRO A 200 -13.76 16.75 11.93
N PRO A 201 -13.45 17.80 12.75
CA PRO A 201 -12.22 17.83 13.53
C PRO A 201 -12.01 16.52 14.29
N ALA A 202 -10.81 15.92 14.19
CA ALA A 202 -10.57 14.59 14.75
C ALA A 202 -9.13 14.41 15.25
N VAL A 203 -8.92 13.35 16.03
CA VAL A 203 -7.60 12.83 16.41
C VAL A 203 -7.33 11.53 15.68
N TYR A 204 -6.22 11.47 14.97
CA TYR A 204 -5.77 10.30 14.20
C TYR A 204 -4.55 9.69 14.87
N VAL A 205 -4.59 8.39 15.12
CA VAL A 205 -3.52 7.61 15.75
C VAL A 205 -3.08 6.53 14.79
N LEU A 206 -1.89 6.65 14.24
CA LEU A 206 -1.33 5.73 13.26
C LEU A 206 -0.29 4.85 13.94
N ILE A 207 -0.57 3.55 14.02
CA ILE A 207 0.25 2.60 14.78
C ILE A 207 1.17 1.82 13.84
N ASP A 208 2.49 1.94 14.04
CA ASP A 208 3.51 1.17 13.32
C ASP A 208 3.38 -0.32 13.65
N VAL A 209 3.64 -1.18 12.69
CA VAL A 209 3.63 -2.64 12.88
C VAL A 209 5.01 -3.21 13.21
N ILE A 210 6.04 -2.38 13.32
CA ILE A 210 7.45 -2.72 13.54
C ILE A 210 8.03 -3.44 12.31
N ASP A 211 7.58 -4.66 12.06
CA ASP A 211 7.98 -5.50 10.93
C ASP A 211 6.88 -6.53 10.56
N THR A 212 7.13 -7.31 9.53
CA THR A 212 6.17 -8.32 9.05
C THR A 212 5.89 -9.42 10.08
N ALA A 213 6.88 -9.81 10.88
CA ALA A 213 6.72 -10.87 11.88
C ALA A 213 5.82 -10.40 13.04
N HIS A 214 6.04 -9.17 13.55
CA HIS A 214 5.18 -8.56 14.54
C HIS A 214 3.77 -8.35 14.00
N ARG A 215 3.64 -7.81 12.78
CA ARG A 215 2.36 -7.63 12.11
C ARG A 215 1.52 -8.90 12.04
N SER A 216 2.16 -10.00 11.63
CA SER A 216 1.47 -11.29 11.47
C SER A 216 1.05 -11.94 12.80
N ARG A 217 1.73 -11.64 13.88
CA ARG A 217 1.45 -12.17 15.22
C ARG A 217 0.45 -11.32 16.00
N GLU A 218 0.50 -10.00 15.82
CA GLU A 218 -0.20 -9.07 16.69
C GLU A 218 -1.54 -8.57 16.14
N LEU A 219 -1.68 -8.46 14.82
CA LEU A 219 -2.93 -7.95 14.26
C LEU A 219 -4.03 -9.02 14.15
N PRO A 220 -3.79 -10.23 13.59
CA PRO A 220 -4.90 -11.17 13.38
C PRO A 220 -5.47 -11.70 14.70
N CYS A 221 -6.72 -11.30 15.00
CA CYS A 221 -7.50 -11.84 16.11
C CYS A 221 -6.75 -11.90 17.46
N ASN A 222 -5.92 -10.90 17.75
CA ASN A 222 -5.13 -10.85 18.97
C ASN A 222 -5.70 -9.82 19.96
N PRO A 223 -6.43 -10.26 21.00
CA PRO A 223 -7.02 -9.34 21.98
C PRO A 223 -5.97 -8.55 22.78
N ASP A 224 -4.77 -9.12 23.01
CA ASP A 224 -3.72 -8.42 23.75
C ASP A 224 -3.24 -7.16 23.04
N PHE A 225 -3.27 -7.14 21.71
CA PHE A 225 -2.94 -5.93 20.94
C PHE A 225 -3.91 -4.79 21.29
N TRP A 226 -5.21 -5.05 21.24
CA TRP A 226 -6.24 -4.03 21.53
C TRP A 226 -6.28 -3.64 22.99
N LEU A 227 -6.06 -4.57 23.91
CA LEU A 227 -5.94 -4.26 25.34
C LEU A 227 -4.72 -3.36 25.59
N ALA A 228 -3.60 -3.61 24.93
CA ALA A 228 -2.44 -2.72 25.02
C ALA A 228 -2.75 -1.32 24.44
N VAL A 229 -3.43 -1.27 23.29
CA VAL A 229 -3.86 0.03 22.72
C VAL A 229 -4.76 0.78 23.67
N GLN A 230 -5.78 0.13 24.25
CA GLN A 230 -6.76 0.76 25.11
C GLN A 230 -6.17 1.18 26.46
N ASP A 231 -5.39 0.29 27.10
CA ASP A 231 -4.94 0.49 28.48
C ASP A 231 -3.65 1.32 28.57
N GLU A 232 -2.80 1.25 27.52
CA GLU A 232 -1.47 1.88 27.56
C GLU A 232 -1.34 3.06 26.59
N LEU A 233 -1.73 2.88 25.30
CA LEU A 233 -1.51 3.88 24.27
C LEU A 233 -2.53 5.02 24.31
N LEU A 234 -3.82 4.71 24.31
CA LEU A 234 -4.87 5.73 24.21
C LEU A 234 -4.87 6.72 25.39
N PRO A 235 -4.60 6.33 26.66
CA PRO A 235 -4.42 7.29 27.74
C PRO A 235 -3.28 8.27 27.51
N GLN A 236 -2.15 7.80 26.96
CA GLN A 236 -1.01 8.65 26.60
C GLN A 236 -1.40 9.63 25.47
N VAL A 237 -2.05 9.13 24.42
CA VAL A 237 -2.53 9.99 23.31
C VAL A 237 -3.50 11.04 23.82
N LYS A 238 -4.45 10.66 24.67
CA LYS A 238 -5.48 11.56 25.20
C LYS A 238 -4.91 12.71 26.01
N SER A 239 -3.80 12.48 26.73
CA SER A 239 -3.09 13.55 27.45
C SER A 239 -2.43 14.57 26.54
N MET A 240 -2.12 14.19 25.28
CA MET A 240 -1.48 15.04 24.26
C MET A 240 -2.50 15.70 23.33
N ALA A 241 -3.57 14.99 23.04
CA ALA A 241 -4.62 15.39 22.11
C ALA A 241 -5.98 14.86 22.60
N PRO A 242 -6.79 15.68 23.27
CA PRO A 242 -8.10 15.26 23.80
C PRO A 242 -9.03 14.76 22.70
N PHE A 243 -9.73 13.66 22.98
CA PHE A 243 -10.75 13.05 22.12
C PHE A 243 -11.88 12.43 22.94
N SER A 244 -12.99 12.11 22.29
CA SER A 244 -14.19 11.52 22.91
C SER A 244 -13.96 10.08 23.36
N ASP A 245 -14.51 9.73 24.54
CA ASP A 245 -14.53 8.36 25.07
C ASP A 245 -15.68 7.51 24.50
N ARG A 246 -16.50 8.07 23.65
CA ARG A 246 -17.66 7.40 23.08
C ARG A 246 -17.22 6.39 22.01
N ALA A 247 -17.70 5.16 22.11
CA ALA A 247 -17.40 4.10 21.13
C ALA A 247 -17.91 4.47 19.71
N ASP A 248 -19.07 5.14 19.62
CA ASP A 248 -19.65 5.60 18.36
C ASP A 248 -18.91 6.81 17.74
N HIS A 249 -17.96 7.39 18.48
CA HIS A 249 -17.02 8.40 17.99
C HIS A 249 -15.63 7.80 17.65
N THR A 250 -15.50 6.48 17.65
CA THR A 250 -14.22 5.81 17.38
C THR A 250 -14.28 5.02 16.08
N VAL A 251 -13.31 5.25 15.21
CA VAL A 251 -13.12 4.52 13.96
C VAL A 251 -11.80 3.76 14.01
N VAL A 252 -11.82 2.49 13.61
CA VAL A 252 -10.63 1.69 13.38
C VAL A 252 -10.55 1.35 11.91
N ALA A 253 -9.39 1.62 11.29
CA ALA A 253 -9.14 1.32 9.90
C ALA A 253 -7.92 0.42 9.73
N GLY A 254 -8.09 -0.63 8.94
CA GLY A 254 -7.02 -1.59 8.61
C GLY A 254 -7.34 -2.38 7.37
N GLN A 255 -6.31 -2.96 6.75
CA GLN A 255 -6.45 -3.84 5.59
C GLN A 255 -5.74 -5.17 5.81
N SER A 256 -6.20 -6.24 5.16
CA SER A 256 -5.62 -7.58 5.30
C SER A 256 -5.62 -8.01 6.79
N PHE A 257 -4.47 -8.31 7.38
CA PHE A 257 -4.37 -8.60 8.82
C PHE A 257 -4.88 -7.45 9.70
N GLY A 258 -4.71 -6.20 9.27
CA GLY A 258 -5.30 -5.06 9.96
C GLY A 258 -6.83 -5.02 9.91
N GLY A 259 -7.45 -5.65 8.92
CA GLY A 259 -8.91 -5.83 8.84
C GLY A 259 -9.44 -7.03 9.65
N LEU A 260 -8.53 -7.89 10.13
CA LEU A 260 -8.83 -9.03 11.00
C LEU A 260 -8.49 -8.74 12.47
N SER A 261 -8.00 -7.55 12.73
CA SER A 261 -7.55 -7.12 14.06
C SER A 261 -8.70 -6.82 15.01
#